data_fa5ca1abfa337e1f71280c5d8c4c29dc
#
_entry.id   fa5ca1abfa337e1f71280c5d8c4c29dc
#
_cell.length_a   1.000
_cell.length_b   1.000
_cell.length_c   1.000
_cell.angle_alpha   90.00
_cell.angle_beta   90.00
_cell.angle_gamma   90.00
#
_symmetry.space_group_name_H-M   'P 1'
#
loop_
_entity.id
_entity.type
_entity.pdbx_description
1 polymer ?
#
loop_
_entity_poly.entity_id
_entity_poly.type
_entity_poly.pdbx_seq_one_letter_code
_entity_poly.pdbx_strand_id
1 'polypeptide(L)'
;MSEDFKDYVDEWNELPKFMTKGGPGDHEFELSLLDGKVDTSQWFQNLLTDKEGDNTGPWNYYPDVLKKGSVAQKARDQEIFFCDIPFNQLYIEMGGHYAACCFGAEADGKNGLPNHNVNNTTLKEWMEDSSYMNEIRTEMLDPNSKFETTKKTCKRCIADERRYGRSRRTACMKIHSNEGEYWEKIEQQVRMFELSGIYQMEQRIIEVQLKVYGDECNLDCFMCMHDNSSIRQKVAGEGVWNEEIFGKYAWNVPLDNVGDEGITKKAHVNFKNGNIDGNNVEDMIEQTMKMAPYIRSIKIIGGEPLIMKKHYELLKRLIAADQAKHIIIKYQTNLTETKAGKHNIFDYIPHFKLVCMVASVDGIGKTIEYMRRRTDWDKVIKNT
;
A
#
# COMPACT_ATOMS: atom_id res chain seq x y z
N MET A 1 3.27 35.28 -14.08
CA MET A 1 4.14 34.10 -14.15
C MET A 1 5.54 34.64 -14.46
N SER A 2 6.54 34.27 -13.67
CA SER A 2 7.92 34.65 -13.95
C SER A 2 8.43 33.91 -15.21
N GLU A 3 9.39 34.51 -15.92
CA GLU A 3 10.01 33.84 -17.08
C GLU A 3 10.55 32.45 -16.72
N ASP A 4 11.09 32.27 -15.53
CA ASP A 4 11.58 30.99 -15.01
C ASP A 4 10.53 29.86 -14.99
N PHE A 5 9.23 30.20 -14.83
CA PHE A 5 8.16 29.21 -14.83
C PHE A 5 7.79 28.79 -16.25
N LYS A 6 8.00 29.63 -17.23
CA LYS A 6 7.73 29.35 -18.64
C LYS A 6 8.77 28.40 -19.22
N ASP A 7 10.05 28.62 -18.91
CA ASP A 7 11.15 27.74 -19.31
C ASP A 7 10.98 26.34 -18.69
N TYR A 8 10.47 26.24 -17.46
CA TYR A 8 10.18 24.97 -16.81
C TYR A 8 9.05 24.18 -17.48
N VAL A 9 8.01 24.86 -17.97
CA VAL A 9 6.90 24.23 -18.72
C VAL A 9 7.36 23.77 -20.10
N ASP A 10 8.26 24.49 -20.73
CA ASP A 10 8.81 24.13 -22.04
C ASP A 10 9.76 22.92 -21.94
N GLU A 11 10.58 22.81 -20.90
CA GLU A 11 11.35 21.59 -20.60
C GLU A 11 10.47 20.36 -20.37
N TRP A 12 9.32 20.52 -19.73
CA TRP A 12 8.35 19.42 -19.51
C TRP A 12 7.74 18.91 -20.81
N ASN A 13 7.55 19.75 -21.79
CA ASN A 13 7.01 19.41 -23.10
C ASN A 13 8.01 18.64 -23.99
N GLU A 14 9.31 18.72 -23.66
CA GLU A 14 10.38 18.00 -24.35
C GLU A 14 10.70 16.62 -23.75
N LEU A 15 10.08 16.23 -22.62
CA LEU A 15 10.25 14.91 -22.05
C LEU A 15 9.79 13.81 -23.03
N PRO A 16 10.52 12.69 -23.12
CA PRO A 16 10.18 11.61 -24.04
C PRO A 16 8.74 11.14 -23.81
N LYS A 17 7.96 11.03 -24.88
CA LYS A 17 6.52 10.66 -24.87
C LYS A 17 6.18 9.36 -24.13
N PHE A 18 7.16 8.52 -23.79
CA PHE A 18 6.94 7.34 -22.98
C PHE A 18 6.73 7.67 -21.47
N MET A 19 7.19 8.82 -20.99
CA MET A 19 6.93 9.31 -19.62
C MET A 19 5.54 9.96 -19.50
N THR A 20 4.94 10.39 -20.58
CA THR A 20 3.63 11.04 -20.64
C THR A 20 2.47 10.10 -20.91
N LYS A 21 2.73 8.80 -21.08
CA LYS A 21 1.69 7.77 -21.18
C LYS A 21 1.19 7.32 -19.79
N GLY A 22 0.73 8.25 -18.99
CA GLY A 22 -0.42 8.08 -18.13
C GLY A 22 -1.61 7.76 -19.04
N GLY A 23 -2.60 7.01 -18.55
CA GLY A 23 -3.68 6.52 -19.38
C GLY A 23 -4.42 7.62 -20.16
N PRO A 24 -5.18 7.27 -21.20
CA PRO A 24 -5.90 8.23 -21.99
C PRO A 24 -6.89 9.01 -21.11
N GLY A 25 -6.75 10.32 -21.05
CA GLY A 25 -7.58 11.24 -20.28
C GLY A 25 -6.85 12.06 -19.23
N ASP A 26 -5.70 11.61 -18.69
CA ASP A 26 -5.03 12.32 -17.61
C ASP A 26 -4.46 13.67 -18.07
N HIS A 27 -3.98 13.76 -19.31
CA HIS A 27 -3.36 14.98 -19.85
C HIS A 27 -4.37 16.10 -20.17
N GLU A 28 -5.54 15.76 -20.72
CA GLU A 28 -6.60 16.73 -20.96
C GLU A 28 -7.22 17.24 -19.65
N PHE A 29 -7.27 16.38 -18.64
CA PHE A 29 -7.77 16.73 -17.32
C PHE A 29 -6.81 17.71 -16.59
N GLU A 30 -5.50 17.45 -16.61
CA GLU A 30 -4.51 18.34 -16.03
C GLU A 30 -4.47 19.69 -16.73
N LEU A 31 -4.52 19.73 -18.05
CA LEU A 31 -4.59 20.97 -18.83
C LEU A 31 -5.88 21.75 -18.56
N SER A 32 -7.02 21.06 -18.37
CA SER A 32 -8.29 21.69 -18.01
C SER A 32 -8.29 22.28 -16.60
N LEU A 33 -7.56 21.69 -15.67
CA LEU A 33 -7.32 22.25 -14.33
C LEU A 33 -6.51 23.53 -14.38
N LEU A 34 -5.45 23.57 -15.22
CA LEU A 34 -4.60 24.74 -15.42
C LEU A 34 -5.35 25.91 -16.09
N ASP A 35 -6.28 25.60 -16.98
CA ASP A 35 -7.13 26.58 -17.67
C ASP A 35 -8.29 27.11 -16.82
N GLY A 36 -8.46 26.63 -15.58
CA GLY A 36 -9.59 27.02 -14.71
C GLY A 36 -10.97 26.63 -15.23
N LYS A 37 -11.04 25.72 -16.19
CA LYS A 37 -12.31 25.27 -16.82
C LYS A 37 -13.01 24.15 -16.07
N VAL A 38 -12.36 23.53 -15.08
CA VAL A 38 -12.94 22.49 -14.24
C VAL A 38 -13.32 23.09 -12.89
N ASP A 39 -14.59 23.02 -12.57
CA ASP A 39 -15.05 23.30 -11.21
C ASP A 39 -14.62 22.16 -10.28
N THR A 40 -13.43 22.33 -9.71
CA THR A 40 -12.84 21.37 -8.78
C THR A 40 -13.68 21.19 -7.51
N SER A 41 -14.54 22.16 -7.15
CA SER A 41 -15.41 22.06 -5.98
C SER A 41 -16.52 21.02 -6.21
N GLN A 42 -17.06 20.96 -7.41
CA GLN A 42 -18.07 19.99 -7.79
C GLN A 42 -17.45 18.59 -7.99
N TRP A 43 -16.22 18.54 -8.52
CA TRP A 43 -15.46 17.29 -8.63
C TRP A 43 -15.15 16.70 -7.25
N PHE A 44 -14.68 17.53 -6.30
CA PHE A 44 -14.47 17.14 -4.91
C PHE A 44 -15.76 16.74 -4.19
N GLN A 45 -16.86 17.49 -4.41
CA GLN A 45 -18.15 17.14 -3.84
C GLN A 45 -18.68 15.82 -4.42
N ASN A 46 -18.54 15.58 -5.71
CA ASN A 46 -18.89 14.30 -6.32
C ASN A 46 -18.02 13.14 -5.81
N LEU A 47 -16.76 13.41 -5.42
CA LEU A 47 -15.88 12.45 -4.77
C LEU A 47 -16.35 12.08 -3.35
N LEU A 48 -16.89 13.06 -2.62
CA LEU A 48 -17.31 12.93 -1.23
C LEU A 48 -18.81 12.55 -1.10
N THR A 49 -19.61 12.89 -2.10
CA THR A 49 -21.05 12.68 -2.15
C THR A 49 -21.46 11.56 -3.11
N ASP A 50 -20.58 10.62 -3.41
CA ASP A 50 -21.04 9.35 -3.97
C ASP A 50 -22.02 8.76 -2.94
N LYS A 51 -23.24 9.34 -2.96
CA LYS A 51 -24.40 8.73 -2.34
C LYS A 51 -24.36 7.30 -2.82
N GLU A 52 -24.50 6.35 -1.93
CA GLU A 52 -24.64 4.93 -2.16
C GLU A 52 -25.40 4.67 -3.47
N GLY A 53 -24.71 4.96 -4.59
CA GLY A 53 -25.22 4.75 -5.94
C GLY A 53 -25.21 3.25 -6.11
N ASP A 54 -26.29 2.75 -6.56
CA ASP A 54 -26.57 1.39 -6.94
C ASP A 54 -25.29 0.59 -7.26
N ASN A 55 -24.81 -0.20 -6.31
CA ASN A 55 -23.63 -1.05 -6.43
C ASN A 55 -23.92 -2.31 -7.28
N THR A 56 -24.96 -2.31 -8.07
CA THR A 56 -25.29 -3.32 -9.09
C THR A 56 -24.59 -2.93 -10.38
N GLY A 57 -23.40 -3.46 -10.59
CA GLY A 57 -22.68 -3.20 -11.75
C GLY A 57 -22.73 -3.98 -12.86
N PRO A 58 -22.30 -3.98 -14.08
CA PRO A 58 -21.49 -5.04 -14.62
C PRO A 58 -20.04 -4.85 -14.16
N TRP A 59 -19.49 -5.90 -13.53
CA TRP A 59 -18.09 -5.95 -13.08
C TRP A 59 -17.18 -6.33 -14.26
N ASN A 60 -17.16 -5.53 -15.33
CA ASN A 60 -16.52 -5.83 -16.61
C ASN A 60 -15.05 -5.39 -16.69
N TYR A 61 -14.52 -4.82 -15.60
CA TYR A 61 -13.17 -4.29 -15.59
C TYR A 61 -12.16 -5.39 -15.27
N TYR A 62 -11.80 -6.15 -16.29
CA TYR A 62 -10.79 -7.19 -16.23
C TYR A 62 -9.64 -6.88 -17.19
N PRO A 63 -8.42 -7.39 -16.96
CA PRO A 63 -7.35 -7.28 -17.93
C PRO A 63 -7.77 -7.79 -19.32
N ASP A 64 -7.36 -7.13 -20.37
CA ASP A 64 -7.70 -7.50 -21.75
C ASP A 64 -7.26 -8.92 -22.10
N VAL A 65 -6.16 -9.39 -21.49
CA VAL A 65 -5.59 -10.71 -21.73
C VAL A 65 -5.72 -11.54 -20.45
N LEU A 66 -6.72 -12.42 -20.43
CA LEU A 66 -6.87 -13.45 -19.41
C LEU A 66 -6.61 -14.83 -20.00
N LYS A 67 -5.94 -15.70 -19.23
CA LYS A 67 -5.70 -17.09 -19.64
C LYS A 67 -7.05 -17.79 -19.83
N LYS A 68 -7.25 -18.45 -20.97
CA LYS A 68 -8.48 -19.19 -21.28
C LYS A 68 -8.76 -20.25 -20.21
N GLY A 69 -9.97 -20.27 -19.69
CA GLY A 69 -10.41 -21.19 -18.64
C GLY A 69 -9.92 -20.84 -17.23
N SER A 70 -9.28 -19.66 -17.05
CA SER A 70 -8.87 -19.17 -15.74
C SER A 70 -10.06 -18.80 -14.86
N VAL A 71 -9.86 -18.78 -13.53
CA VAL A 71 -10.87 -18.30 -12.59
C VAL A 71 -11.24 -16.84 -12.88
N ALA A 72 -10.26 -16.00 -13.19
CA ALA A 72 -10.52 -14.61 -13.57
C ALA A 72 -11.35 -14.47 -14.85
N GLN A 73 -11.15 -15.37 -15.85
CA GLN A 73 -11.99 -15.37 -17.05
C GLN A 73 -13.42 -15.80 -16.72
N LYS A 74 -13.59 -16.88 -15.95
CA LYS A 74 -14.92 -17.31 -15.50
C LYS A 74 -15.65 -16.20 -14.77
N ALA A 75 -14.97 -15.54 -13.82
CA ALA A 75 -15.55 -14.45 -13.05
C ALA A 75 -15.98 -13.28 -13.96
N ARG A 76 -15.14 -12.90 -14.93
CA ARG A 76 -15.51 -11.90 -15.94
C ARG A 76 -16.76 -12.31 -16.73
N ASP A 77 -16.78 -13.54 -17.23
CA ASP A 77 -17.87 -14.05 -18.08
C ASP A 77 -19.18 -14.19 -17.29
N GLN A 78 -19.09 -14.28 -15.96
CA GLN A 78 -20.23 -14.31 -15.03
C GLN A 78 -20.51 -12.95 -14.36
N GLU A 79 -19.79 -11.89 -14.74
CA GLU A 79 -19.92 -10.56 -14.16
C GLU A 79 -19.71 -10.51 -12.63
N ILE A 80 -18.83 -11.35 -12.08
CA ILE A 80 -18.50 -11.43 -10.66
C ILE A 80 -17.36 -10.45 -10.37
N PHE A 81 -17.39 -9.79 -9.22
CA PHE A 81 -16.27 -9.00 -8.71
C PHE A 81 -15.19 -9.90 -8.10
N PHE A 82 -14.31 -10.42 -8.93
CA PHE A 82 -13.18 -11.25 -8.49
C PHE A 82 -11.91 -10.43 -8.31
N CYS A 83 -11.14 -10.76 -7.29
CA CYS A 83 -9.79 -10.26 -7.03
C CYS A 83 -8.92 -11.40 -6.50
N ASP A 84 -7.73 -11.55 -7.04
CA ASP A 84 -6.77 -12.57 -6.59
C ASP A 84 -6.08 -12.22 -5.27
N ILE A 85 -6.02 -10.92 -4.91
CA ILE A 85 -5.28 -10.42 -3.74
C ILE A 85 -5.69 -11.11 -2.42
N PRO A 86 -6.97 -11.32 -2.08
CA PRO A 86 -7.34 -12.02 -0.85
C PRO A 86 -6.80 -13.46 -0.74
N PHE A 87 -6.36 -14.05 -1.84
CA PHE A 87 -5.81 -15.40 -1.88
C PHE A 87 -4.28 -15.44 -1.80
N ASN A 88 -3.59 -14.33 -2.04
CA ASN A 88 -2.14 -14.31 -2.17
C ASN A 88 -1.44 -13.16 -1.44
N GLN A 89 -2.15 -12.26 -0.78
CA GLN A 89 -1.54 -11.12 -0.10
C GLN A 89 -1.91 -11.05 1.38
N LEU A 90 -0.91 -10.81 2.21
CA LEU A 90 -1.05 -10.45 3.61
C LEU A 90 -0.62 -9.00 3.79
N TYR A 91 -1.54 -8.18 4.27
CA TYR A 91 -1.32 -6.75 4.42
C TYR A 91 -1.56 -6.30 5.86
N ILE A 92 -0.60 -5.58 6.43
CA ILE A 92 -0.67 -5.03 7.77
C ILE A 92 -0.29 -3.55 7.73
N GLU A 93 -1.18 -2.72 8.26
CA GLU A 93 -0.96 -1.28 8.42
C GLU A 93 -0.12 -0.95 9.65
N MET A 94 0.31 0.31 9.78
CA MET A 94 1.17 0.77 10.87
C MET A 94 0.57 0.57 12.27
N GLY A 95 -0.74 0.68 12.41
CA GLY A 95 -1.46 0.36 13.65
C GLY A 95 -1.53 -1.13 13.98
N GLY A 96 -0.91 -1.99 13.19
CA GLY A 96 -0.99 -3.44 13.34
C GLY A 96 -2.31 -4.04 12.86
N HIS A 97 -3.23 -3.24 12.30
CA HIS A 97 -4.48 -3.73 11.77
C HIS A 97 -4.28 -4.43 10.42
N TYR A 98 -4.98 -5.54 10.27
CA TYR A 98 -5.02 -6.24 9.00
C TYR A 98 -5.96 -5.54 8.02
N ALA A 99 -5.65 -5.65 6.76
CA ALA A 99 -6.56 -5.32 5.66
C ALA A 99 -6.48 -6.39 4.58
N ALA A 100 -7.57 -6.58 3.83
CA ALA A 100 -7.59 -7.54 2.75
C ALA A 100 -6.60 -7.20 1.61
N CYS A 101 -6.25 -5.92 1.48
CA CYS A 101 -5.18 -5.42 0.60
C CYS A 101 -4.82 -3.97 0.97
N CYS A 102 -3.80 -3.40 0.31
CA CYS A 102 -3.34 -2.03 0.56
C CYS A 102 -4.35 -0.92 0.20
N PHE A 103 -5.46 -1.23 -0.44
CA PHE A 103 -6.58 -0.33 -0.75
C PHE A 103 -7.88 -0.77 -0.06
N GLY A 104 -7.86 -1.93 0.58
CA GLY A 104 -8.97 -2.43 1.37
C GLY A 104 -9.17 -1.61 2.65
N ALA A 105 -10.40 -1.62 3.16
CA ALA A 105 -10.64 -1.06 4.47
C ALA A 105 -9.93 -1.91 5.54
N GLU A 106 -9.39 -1.23 6.55
CA GLU A 106 -8.74 -1.87 7.68
C GLU A 106 -9.77 -2.58 8.57
N ALA A 107 -9.38 -3.74 9.07
CA ALA A 107 -10.17 -4.50 10.05
C ALA A 107 -9.99 -3.89 11.46
N ASP A 108 -10.39 -2.64 11.63
CA ASP A 108 -10.18 -1.82 12.84
C ASP A 108 -11.39 -1.75 13.79
N GLY A 109 -12.41 -2.54 13.51
CA GLY A 109 -13.67 -2.56 14.28
C GLY A 109 -14.65 -1.43 13.95
N LYS A 110 -14.36 -0.59 12.96
CA LYS A 110 -15.22 0.51 12.53
C LYS A 110 -16.03 0.14 11.29
N ASN A 111 -17.10 0.89 11.04
CA ASN A 111 -17.95 0.74 9.86
C ASN A 111 -18.50 -0.67 9.64
N GLY A 112 -18.72 -1.42 10.73
CA GLY A 112 -19.20 -2.80 10.70
C GLY A 112 -18.18 -3.82 10.21
N LEU A 113 -16.89 -3.46 10.22
CA LEU A 113 -15.77 -4.36 9.98
C LEU A 113 -15.31 -5.01 11.29
N PRO A 114 -14.73 -6.21 11.26
CA PRO A 114 -14.18 -6.83 12.46
C PRO A 114 -12.94 -6.11 12.95
N ASN A 115 -12.58 -6.32 14.23
CA ASN A 115 -11.33 -5.82 14.79
C ASN A 115 -10.28 -6.92 14.78
N HIS A 116 -9.48 -6.97 13.74
CA HIS A 116 -8.31 -7.85 13.63
C HIS A 116 -7.02 -7.04 13.64
N ASN A 117 -6.19 -7.33 14.63
CA ASN A 117 -4.91 -6.68 14.83
C ASN A 117 -3.86 -7.74 15.19
N VAL A 118 -2.60 -7.49 14.89
CA VAL A 118 -1.48 -8.41 15.21
C VAL A 118 -1.38 -8.75 16.71
N ASN A 119 -2.01 -7.96 17.58
CA ASN A 119 -2.07 -8.22 19.01
C ASN A 119 -3.15 -9.25 19.41
N ASN A 120 -4.11 -9.54 18.54
CA ASN A 120 -5.22 -10.46 18.82
C ASN A 120 -5.43 -11.54 17.76
N THR A 121 -4.73 -11.46 16.63
CA THR A 121 -4.87 -12.39 15.51
C THR A 121 -3.48 -12.64 14.93
N THR A 122 -3.07 -13.89 14.79
CA THR A 122 -1.78 -14.23 14.15
C THR A 122 -1.85 -14.08 12.63
N LEU A 123 -0.70 -14.00 11.97
CA LEU A 123 -0.61 -13.95 10.50
C LEU A 123 -1.30 -15.14 9.83
N LYS A 124 -1.13 -16.33 10.43
CA LYS A 124 -1.74 -17.56 9.92
C LYS A 124 -3.25 -17.55 10.09
N GLU A 125 -3.75 -17.24 11.29
CA GLU A 125 -5.19 -17.13 11.57
C GLU A 125 -5.87 -16.11 10.64
N TRP A 126 -5.23 -14.95 10.39
CA TRP A 126 -5.76 -13.97 9.45
C TRP A 126 -5.93 -14.56 8.04
N MET A 127 -4.93 -15.29 7.56
CA MET A 127 -4.96 -15.85 6.20
C MET A 127 -5.87 -17.06 6.09
N GLU A 128 -5.84 -17.99 7.06
CA GLU A 128 -6.53 -19.28 6.93
C GLU A 128 -7.88 -19.33 7.66
N ASP A 129 -7.96 -18.76 8.87
CA ASP A 129 -9.08 -18.97 9.77
C ASP A 129 -10.03 -17.76 9.89
N SER A 130 -9.64 -16.59 9.38
CA SER A 130 -10.47 -15.38 9.45
C SER A 130 -11.78 -15.56 8.70
N SER A 131 -12.90 -15.53 9.45
CA SER A 131 -14.24 -15.58 8.86
C SER A 131 -14.47 -14.42 7.87
N TYR A 132 -13.94 -13.24 8.19
CA TYR A 132 -14.02 -12.06 7.34
C TYR A 132 -13.29 -12.25 5.99
N MET A 133 -12.07 -12.79 6.01
CA MET A 133 -11.34 -13.07 4.76
C MET A 133 -12.00 -14.17 3.95
N ASN A 134 -12.50 -15.22 4.63
CA ASN A 134 -13.19 -16.32 3.98
C ASN A 134 -14.54 -15.88 3.40
N GLU A 135 -15.26 -14.98 4.05
CA GLU A 135 -16.47 -14.36 3.50
C GLU A 135 -16.17 -13.57 2.21
N ILE A 136 -15.13 -12.71 2.22
CA ILE A 136 -14.70 -11.98 1.01
C ILE A 136 -14.36 -12.95 -0.13
N ARG A 137 -13.60 -14.01 0.15
CA ARG A 137 -13.23 -15.02 -0.85
C ARG A 137 -14.46 -15.74 -1.41
N THR A 138 -15.40 -16.11 -0.54
CA THR A 138 -16.66 -16.76 -0.94
C THR A 138 -17.50 -15.85 -1.81
N GLU A 139 -17.70 -14.59 -1.38
CA GLU A 139 -18.44 -13.62 -2.17
C GLU A 139 -17.84 -13.39 -3.56
N MET A 140 -16.50 -13.42 -3.67
CA MET A 140 -15.78 -13.24 -4.94
C MET A 140 -15.85 -14.45 -5.88
N LEU A 141 -16.41 -15.57 -5.45
CA LEU A 141 -16.56 -16.79 -6.25
C LEU A 141 -18.03 -17.18 -6.47
N ASP A 142 -18.96 -16.59 -5.74
CA ASP A 142 -20.40 -16.89 -5.83
C ASP A 142 -21.11 -15.88 -6.75
N PRO A 143 -21.61 -16.32 -7.93
CA PRO A 143 -22.34 -15.45 -8.85
C PRO A 143 -23.67 -14.92 -8.29
N ASN A 144 -24.18 -15.53 -7.22
CA ASN A 144 -25.42 -15.10 -6.56
C ASN A 144 -25.18 -14.23 -5.33
N SER A 145 -23.92 -13.92 -5.02
CA SER A 145 -23.57 -13.08 -3.86
C SER A 145 -24.08 -11.67 -4.01
N LYS A 146 -24.51 -11.09 -2.89
CA LYS A 146 -24.82 -9.66 -2.79
C LYS A 146 -23.57 -8.79 -2.59
N PHE A 147 -22.42 -9.40 -2.40
CA PHE A 147 -21.12 -8.74 -2.18
C PHE A 147 -21.12 -7.74 -1.03
N GLU A 148 -21.82 -7.98 0.06
CA GLU A 148 -21.98 -7.01 1.13
C GLU A 148 -20.66 -6.69 1.84
N THR A 149 -19.89 -7.72 2.18
CA THR A 149 -18.58 -7.57 2.83
C THR A 149 -17.53 -7.08 1.84
N THR A 150 -17.55 -7.61 0.62
CA THR A 150 -16.66 -7.18 -0.46
C THR A 150 -16.88 -5.72 -0.83
N LYS A 151 -18.12 -5.23 -0.91
CA LYS A 151 -18.43 -3.81 -1.18
C LYS A 151 -17.88 -2.88 -0.11
N LYS A 152 -18.01 -3.23 1.17
CA LYS A 152 -17.45 -2.44 2.27
C LYS A 152 -15.93 -2.39 2.20
N THR A 153 -15.31 -3.53 1.94
CA THR A 153 -13.85 -3.69 1.90
C THR A 153 -13.24 -3.05 0.67
N CYS A 154 -13.83 -3.27 -0.51
CA CYS A 154 -13.27 -2.94 -1.82
C CYS A 154 -13.86 -1.66 -2.43
N LYS A 155 -14.60 -0.85 -1.66
CA LYS A 155 -15.30 0.35 -2.15
C LYS A 155 -14.43 1.28 -3.00
N ARG A 156 -13.13 1.40 -2.68
CA ARG A 156 -12.21 2.25 -3.43
C ARG A 156 -11.94 1.69 -4.83
N CYS A 157 -11.64 0.40 -4.96
CA CYS A 157 -11.46 -0.23 -6.28
C CYS A 157 -12.74 -0.15 -7.11
N ILE A 158 -13.90 -0.36 -6.47
CA ILE A 158 -15.22 -0.25 -7.12
C ILE A 158 -15.45 1.16 -7.66
N ALA A 159 -15.15 2.18 -6.86
CA ALA A 159 -15.27 3.58 -7.27
C ALA A 159 -14.30 3.94 -8.40
N ASP A 160 -13.04 3.50 -8.27
CA ASP A 160 -12.00 3.74 -9.29
C ASP A 160 -12.38 3.07 -10.63
N GLU A 161 -12.89 1.85 -10.61
CA GLU A 161 -13.32 1.14 -11.82
C GLU A 161 -14.50 1.83 -12.51
N ARG A 162 -15.48 2.28 -11.75
CA ARG A 162 -16.62 3.05 -12.30
C ARG A 162 -16.19 4.35 -12.94
N ARG A 163 -15.21 5.02 -12.32
CA ARG A 163 -14.75 6.34 -12.76
C ARG A 163 -13.73 6.28 -13.89
N TYR A 164 -12.79 5.33 -13.79
CA TYR A 164 -11.59 5.29 -14.64
C TYR A 164 -11.46 4.02 -15.46
N GLY A 165 -12.36 3.04 -15.31
CA GLY A 165 -12.25 1.72 -15.97
C GLY A 165 -11.07 0.87 -15.48
N ARG A 166 -10.42 1.27 -14.40
CA ARG A 166 -9.24 0.59 -13.84
C ARG A 166 -9.15 0.81 -12.32
N SER A 167 -8.51 -0.13 -11.64
CA SER A 167 -8.29 -0.06 -10.20
C SER A 167 -7.02 -0.80 -9.77
N ARG A 168 -6.72 -0.79 -8.48
CA ARG A 168 -5.67 -1.65 -7.92
C ARG A 168 -5.93 -3.13 -8.19
N ARG A 169 -7.19 -3.59 -8.10
CA ARG A 169 -7.60 -4.96 -8.41
C ARG A 169 -7.21 -5.35 -9.83
N THR A 170 -7.63 -4.58 -10.83
CA THR A 170 -7.35 -4.88 -12.24
C THR A 170 -5.87 -4.80 -12.56
N ALA A 171 -5.13 -3.86 -11.95
CA ALA A 171 -3.69 -3.72 -12.12
C ALA A 171 -2.93 -4.93 -11.53
N CYS A 172 -3.30 -5.41 -10.33
CA CYS A 172 -2.67 -6.58 -9.73
C CYS A 172 -2.95 -7.85 -10.54
N MET A 173 -4.20 -8.11 -10.92
CA MET A 173 -4.53 -9.24 -11.79
C MET A 173 -3.74 -9.22 -13.10
N LYS A 174 -3.57 -8.05 -13.72
CA LYS A 174 -2.77 -7.90 -14.94
C LYS A 174 -1.29 -8.26 -14.71
N ILE A 175 -0.71 -7.82 -13.59
CA ILE A 175 0.68 -8.14 -13.25
C ILE A 175 0.81 -9.63 -12.98
N HIS A 176 -0.02 -10.18 -12.09
CA HIS A 176 0.08 -11.56 -11.67
C HIS A 176 -0.23 -12.55 -12.81
N SER A 177 -1.21 -12.25 -13.68
CA SER A 177 -1.53 -13.11 -14.83
C SER A 177 -0.41 -13.21 -15.86
N ASN A 178 0.53 -12.26 -15.87
CA ASN A 178 1.72 -12.32 -16.71
C ASN A 178 2.88 -13.11 -16.07
N GLU A 179 2.75 -13.52 -14.81
CA GLU A 179 3.77 -14.27 -14.09
C GLU A 179 3.47 -15.78 -14.09
N GLY A 180 3.40 -16.40 -15.22
CA GLY A 180 3.16 -17.81 -15.55
C GLY A 180 2.94 -18.77 -14.36
N GLU A 181 4.02 -19.33 -13.80
CA GLU A 181 3.97 -20.28 -12.68
C GLU A 181 3.29 -19.69 -11.42
N TYR A 182 3.51 -18.42 -11.14
CA TYR A 182 2.91 -17.77 -9.98
C TYR A 182 1.38 -17.66 -10.12
N TRP A 183 0.92 -17.29 -11.31
CA TRP A 183 -0.51 -17.24 -11.60
C TRP A 183 -1.16 -18.62 -11.52
N GLU A 184 -0.48 -19.65 -11.99
CA GLU A 184 -0.98 -21.05 -11.90
C GLU A 184 -1.15 -21.49 -10.44
N LYS A 185 -0.25 -21.11 -9.55
CA LYS A 185 -0.39 -21.37 -8.10
C LYS A 185 -1.56 -20.61 -7.48
N ILE A 186 -1.77 -19.34 -7.85
CA ILE A 186 -2.93 -18.57 -7.41
C ILE A 186 -4.21 -19.26 -7.88
N GLU A 187 -4.30 -19.62 -9.13
CA GLU A 187 -5.45 -20.33 -9.70
C GLU A 187 -5.74 -21.66 -8.98
N GLN A 188 -4.70 -22.42 -8.67
CA GLN A 188 -4.83 -23.65 -7.91
C GLN A 188 -5.37 -23.38 -6.51
N GLN A 189 -4.82 -22.39 -5.81
CA GLN A 189 -5.28 -21.97 -4.49
C GLN A 189 -6.76 -21.57 -4.48
N VAL A 190 -7.17 -20.77 -5.46
CA VAL A 190 -8.57 -20.33 -5.62
C VAL A 190 -9.50 -21.52 -5.87
N ARG A 191 -9.11 -22.44 -6.77
CA ARG A 191 -9.89 -23.65 -7.08
C ARG A 191 -10.03 -24.59 -5.87
N MET A 192 -8.96 -24.74 -5.09
CA MET A 192 -9.01 -25.54 -3.86
C MET A 192 -9.99 -24.96 -2.85
N PHE A 193 -9.98 -23.61 -2.70
CA PHE A 193 -10.95 -22.94 -1.85
C PHE A 193 -12.38 -23.05 -2.40
N GLU A 194 -12.60 -22.88 -3.71
CA GLU A 194 -13.91 -23.07 -4.37
C GLU A 194 -14.51 -24.47 -4.10
N LEU A 195 -13.65 -25.49 -4.09
CA LEU A 195 -14.08 -26.88 -3.88
C LEU A 195 -14.32 -27.24 -2.42
N SER A 196 -13.51 -26.72 -1.50
CA SER A 196 -13.50 -27.17 -0.10
C SER A 196 -14.15 -26.20 0.87
N GLY A 197 -14.26 -24.90 0.50
CA GLY A 197 -14.60 -23.81 1.41
C GLY A 197 -13.51 -23.52 2.47
N ILE A 198 -12.36 -24.19 2.39
CA ILE A 198 -11.26 -24.06 3.35
C ILE A 198 -10.06 -23.44 2.64
N TYR A 199 -9.60 -22.30 3.13
CA TYR A 199 -8.39 -21.68 2.63
C TYR A 199 -7.17 -22.26 3.36
N GLN A 200 -6.19 -22.71 2.58
CA GLN A 200 -4.88 -23.15 3.08
C GLN A 200 -3.80 -22.52 2.22
N MET A 201 -2.77 -21.96 2.83
CA MET A 201 -1.68 -21.31 2.11
C MET A 201 -0.82 -22.33 1.37
N GLU A 202 -0.59 -22.07 0.09
CA GLU A 202 0.38 -22.83 -0.71
C GLU A 202 1.81 -22.25 -0.58
N GLN A 203 2.80 -23.09 -0.87
CA GLN A 203 4.19 -22.68 -0.80
C GLN A 203 4.52 -21.59 -1.82
N ARG A 204 5.20 -20.55 -1.35
CA ARG A 204 5.70 -19.43 -2.18
C ARG A 204 4.62 -18.69 -2.95
N ILE A 205 3.45 -18.54 -2.34
CA ILE A 205 2.35 -17.79 -2.95
C ILE A 205 2.12 -16.43 -2.27
N ILE A 206 2.42 -16.32 -0.96
CA ILE A 206 2.02 -15.16 -0.17
C ILE A 206 2.97 -13.98 -0.40
N GLU A 207 2.41 -12.85 -0.78
CA GLU A 207 3.07 -11.56 -0.77
C GLU A 207 2.72 -10.82 0.52
N VAL A 208 3.74 -10.58 1.35
CA VAL A 208 3.56 -9.94 2.65
C VAL A 208 3.95 -8.47 2.57
N GLN A 209 3.09 -7.57 3.03
CA GLN A 209 3.43 -6.16 3.20
C GLN A 209 3.37 -5.79 4.67
N LEU A 210 4.53 -5.43 5.23
CA LEU A 210 4.72 -5.17 6.64
C LEU A 210 5.02 -3.68 6.89
N LYS A 211 4.12 -3.00 7.59
CA LYS A 211 4.31 -1.66 8.15
C LYS A 211 4.55 -1.69 9.67
N VAL A 212 5.14 -2.74 10.17
CA VAL A 212 5.16 -3.05 11.60
C VAL A 212 6.49 -2.75 12.30
N TYR A 213 7.50 -2.30 11.55
CA TYR A 213 8.84 -2.10 12.12
C TYR A 213 9.10 -0.70 12.64
N GLY A 214 8.17 0.20 12.45
CA GLY A 214 8.21 1.57 12.97
C GLY A 214 7.94 2.64 11.90
N ASP A 215 7.95 3.86 12.38
CA ASP A 215 7.73 5.10 11.64
C ASP A 215 8.99 5.98 11.56
N GLU A 216 10.14 5.44 12.00
CA GLU A 216 11.40 6.15 11.95
C GLU A 216 11.69 6.65 10.52
N CYS A 217 11.86 7.96 10.36
CA CYS A 217 12.19 8.59 9.10
C CYS A 217 13.19 9.73 9.32
N ASN A 218 14.06 9.97 8.36
CA ASN A 218 15.03 11.04 8.39
C ASN A 218 14.63 12.25 7.52
N LEU A 219 13.48 12.17 6.82
CA LEU A 219 12.97 13.25 5.98
C LEU A 219 11.66 13.84 6.53
N ASP A 220 11.40 15.08 6.15
CA ASP A 220 10.20 15.84 6.46
C ASP A 220 9.47 16.24 5.17
N CYS A 221 8.98 15.24 4.43
CA CYS A 221 8.35 15.42 3.13
C CYS A 221 7.00 16.12 3.25
N PHE A 222 6.67 17.05 2.34
CA PHE A 222 5.39 17.77 2.35
C PHE A 222 4.18 16.84 2.18
N MET A 223 4.29 15.83 1.31
CA MET A 223 3.21 14.89 1.02
C MET A 223 3.08 13.77 2.07
N CYS A 224 3.98 13.68 3.05
CA CYS A 224 3.96 12.61 4.03
C CYS A 224 2.94 12.91 5.13
N MET A 225 2.10 11.93 5.44
CA MET A 225 1.21 11.98 6.59
C MET A 225 2.01 11.82 7.89
N HIS A 226 1.56 12.48 8.96
CA HIS A 226 2.21 12.40 10.27
C HIS A 226 2.31 10.96 10.79
N ASP A 227 1.33 10.10 10.48
CA ASP A 227 1.29 8.69 10.87
C ASP A 227 2.42 7.85 10.27
N ASN A 228 3.04 8.32 9.21
CA ASN A 228 4.06 7.58 8.47
C ASN A 228 5.49 8.11 8.70
N SER A 229 5.67 9.08 9.60
CA SER A 229 6.99 9.69 9.80
C SER A 229 7.16 10.30 11.19
N SER A 230 8.11 9.78 11.95
CA SER A 230 8.47 10.30 13.28
C SER A 230 8.88 11.77 13.27
N ILE A 231 9.51 12.25 12.18
CA ILE A 231 9.84 13.68 12.03
C ILE A 231 8.58 14.51 11.80
N ARG A 232 7.65 14.03 10.96
CA ARG A 232 6.39 14.74 10.75
C ARG A 232 5.55 14.82 12.01
N GLN A 233 5.51 13.75 12.82
CA GLN A 233 4.88 13.77 14.15
C GLN A 233 5.50 14.83 15.05
N LYS A 234 6.84 14.89 15.09
CA LYS A 234 7.55 15.88 15.87
C LYS A 234 7.24 17.31 15.44
N VAL A 235 7.31 17.58 14.13
CA VAL A 235 7.01 18.90 13.55
C VAL A 235 5.55 19.30 13.81
N ALA A 236 4.61 18.36 13.70
CA ALA A 236 3.21 18.58 14.04
C ALA A 236 3.02 18.92 15.54
N GLY A 237 3.72 18.18 16.42
CA GLY A 237 3.68 18.41 17.87
C GLY A 237 4.34 19.72 18.33
N GLU A 238 5.23 20.31 17.53
CA GLU A 238 5.86 21.59 17.77
C GLU A 238 5.00 22.80 17.34
N GLY A 239 3.76 22.57 16.89
CA GLY A 239 2.83 23.64 16.48
C GLY A 239 3.20 24.34 15.17
N VAL A 240 4.13 23.78 14.41
CA VAL A 240 4.52 24.30 13.08
C VAL A 240 3.41 24.11 12.04
N TRP A 241 2.43 23.28 12.34
CA TRP A 241 1.21 23.08 11.57
C TRP A 241 0.12 24.02 12.12
N ASN A 242 0.12 25.24 11.67
CA ASN A 242 -0.96 26.12 12.02
C ASN A 242 -1.98 26.17 10.87
N GLU A 243 -3.26 26.27 11.25
CA GLU A 243 -4.39 26.30 10.34
C GLU A 243 -4.34 27.50 9.36
N GLU A 244 -3.64 28.58 9.73
CA GLU A 244 -3.45 29.78 8.90
C GLU A 244 -2.50 29.55 7.71
N ILE A 245 -1.49 28.66 7.87
CA ILE A 245 -0.49 28.36 6.82
C ILE A 245 -0.99 27.27 5.87
N PHE A 246 -1.68 26.26 6.40
CA PHE A 246 -2.07 25.07 5.65
C PHE A 246 -3.57 24.94 5.42
N GLY A 247 -4.38 25.87 5.97
CA GLY A 247 -5.84 25.89 5.88
C GLY A 247 -6.48 24.64 6.50
N LYS A 248 -7.81 24.51 6.33
CA LYS A 248 -8.58 23.32 6.75
C LYS A 248 -8.15 22.02 6.06
N TYR A 249 -7.13 22.06 5.22
CA TYR A 249 -6.58 20.96 4.44
C TYR A 249 -5.30 20.38 5.03
N ALA A 250 -5.05 20.57 6.33
CA ALA A 250 -4.12 19.70 7.05
C ALA A 250 -4.69 18.27 7.00
N TRP A 251 -4.40 17.60 5.91
CA TRP A 251 -4.96 16.31 5.52
C TRP A 251 -4.79 15.31 6.66
N ASN A 252 -5.92 14.88 7.24
CA ASN A 252 -6.05 13.75 8.15
C ASN A 252 -5.46 13.86 9.56
N VAL A 253 -5.38 15.04 10.15
CA VAL A 253 -5.47 15.07 11.62
C VAL A 253 -6.97 14.99 11.93
N PRO A 254 -7.49 13.92 12.58
CA PRO A 254 -8.84 13.93 13.09
C PRO A 254 -8.99 15.16 13.99
N LEU A 255 -9.88 16.08 13.66
CA LEU A 255 -10.10 17.34 14.39
C LEU A 255 -10.42 17.11 15.88
N ASP A 256 -10.91 15.93 16.22
CA ASP A 256 -11.17 15.42 17.55
C ASP A 256 -9.90 15.18 18.39
N ASN A 257 -8.71 15.17 17.77
CA ASN A 257 -7.42 15.00 18.44
C ASN A 257 -6.58 16.30 18.51
N VAL A 258 -7.12 17.40 17.98
CA VAL A 258 -6.53 18.73 18.07
C VAL A 258 -7.15 19.44 19.27
N GLY A 259 -6.56 19.33 20.44
CA GLY A 259 -6.89 20.17 21.59
C GLY A 259 -6.27 21.55 21.47
N ASP A 260 -6.66 22.49 22.36
CA ASP A 260 -6.13 23.86 22.44
C ASP A 260 -4.59 23.95 22.57
N GLU A 261 -3.93 22.81 22.83
CA GLU A 261 -2.46 22.68 22.96
C GLU A 261 -1.80 22.02 21.72
N GLY A 262 -2.49 21.95 20.56
CA GLY A 262 -2.02 21.25 19.37
C GLY A 262 -2.30 19.74 19.41
N ILE A 263 -1.73 18.96 18.48
CA ILE A 263 -1.93 17.52 18.41
C ILE A 263 -1.58 16.89 19.75
N THR A 264 -2.59 16.38 20.42
CA THR A 264 -2.46 15.97 21.83
C THR A 264 -1.44 14.85 22.00
N LYS A 265 -0.77 14.81 23.16
CA LYS A 265 0.16 13.76 23.59
C LYS A 265 -0.36 12.33 23.36
N LYS A 266 -1.68 12.12 23.22
CA LYS A 266 -2.29 10.82 22.90
C LYS A 266 -1.98 10.32 21.48
N ALA A 267 -1.94 11.18 20.47
CA ALA A 267 -1.46 10.79 19.15
C ALA A 267 0.02 10.40 19.23
N HIS A 268 0.83 11.19 19.95
CA HIS A 268 2.24 10.88 20.19
C HIS A 268 2.49 9.55 20.94
N VAL A 269 1.64 9.19 21.91
CA VAL A 269 1.83 7.98 22.72
C VAL A 269 1.53 6.72 21.89
N ASN A 270 0.54 6.77 21.01
CA ASN A 270 0.20 5.64 20.15
C ASN A 270 1.24 5.36 19.07
N PHE A 271 1.99 6.38 18.61
CA PHE A 271 3.00 6.25 17.57
C PHE A 271 4.41 6.03 18.08
N LYS A 272 4.78 6.52 19.28
CA LYS A 272 6.11 6.29 19.86
C LYS A 272 6.45 4.81 20.06
N ASN A 273 5.46 3.93 20.08
CA ASN A 273 5.66 2.50 20.24
C ASN A 273 5.27 1.70 18.99
N GLY A 274 4.98 2.38 17.84
CA GLY A 274 4.26 1.79 16.73
C GLY A 274 3.27 0.83 17.34
N ASN A 275 2.03 0.99 17.46
CA ASN A 275 1.06 0.22 18.28
C ASN A 275 1.32 -1.29 18.46
N ILE A 276 2.45 -1.73 18.01
CA ILE A 276 3.10 -2.99 18.25
C ILE A 276 4.07 -2.71 19.38
N ASP A 277 3.68 -3.08 20.59
CA ASP A 277 4.53 -3.14 21.78
C ASP A 277 5.91 -3.64 21.39
N GLY A 278 6.99 -3.14 21.99
CA GLY A 278 8.34 -3.61 21.70
C GLY A 278 8.50 -5.14 21.78
N ASN A 279 7.64 -5.82 22.58
CA ASN A 279 7.50 -7.27 22.64
C ASN A 279 6.83 -7.85 21.36
N ASN A 280 5.94 -7.13 20.72
CA ASN A 280 5.18 -7.61 19.58
C ASN A 280 5.96 -7.58 18.26
N VAL A 281 7.01 -6.75 18.14
CA VAL A 281 7.90 -6.80 16.96
C VAL A 281 8.66 -8.12 16.92
N GLU A 282 9.09 -8.63 18.07
CA GLU A 282 9.75 -9.95 18.14
C GLU A 282 8.75 -11.05 17.78
N ASP A 283 7.54 -10.99 18.28
CA ASP A 283 6.48 -11.92 17.92
C ASP A 283 6.14 -11.84 16.42
N MET A 284 6.10 -10.66 15.83
CA MET A 284 5.91 -10.48 14.38
C MET A 284 7.02 -11.11 13.56
N ILE A 285 8.26 -11.01 14.03
CA ILE A 285 9.39 -11.69 13.39
C ILE A 285 9.20 -13.21 13.48
N GLU A 286 8.86 -13.74 14.65
CA GLU A 286 8.61 -15.17 14.85
C GLU A 286 7.46 -15.68 13.97
N GLN A 287 6.35 -14.95 13.92
CA GLN A 287 5.21 -15.32 13.06
C GLN A 287 5.61 -15.28 11.58
N THR A 288 6.36 -14.27 11.15
CA THR A 288 6.87 -14.18 9.77
C THR A 288 7.80 -15.33 9.45
N MET A 289 8.65 -15.74 10.40
CA MET A 289 9.53 -16.91 10.24
C MET A 289 8.75 -18.22 10.09
N LYS A 290 7.65 -18.41 10.87
CA LYS A 290 6.77 -19.56 10.73
C LYS A 290 6.07 -19.59 9.35
N MET A 291 5.78 -18.43 8.80
CA MET A 291 5.20 -18.30 7.47
C MET A 291 6.23 -18.32 6.33
N ALA A 292 7.53 -18.26 6.62
CA ALA A 292 8.57 -18.15 5.60
C ALA A 292 8.46 -19.17 4.44
N PRO A 293 8.05 -20.46 4.65
CA PRO A 293 7.85 -21.40 3.54
C PRO A 293 6.76 -21.00 2.54
N TYR A 294 5.77 -20.25 2.97
CA TYR A 294 4.62 -19.79 2.15
C TYR A 294 4.91 -18.46 1.46
N ILE A 295 5.88 -17.70 1.96
CA ILE A 295 6.19 -16.34 1.49
C ILE A 295 6.94 -16.39 0.17
N ARG A 296 6.40 -15.69 -0.82
CA ARG A 296 7.03 -15.37 -2.10
C ARG A 296 7.78 -14.04 -2.04
N SER A 297 7.16 -13.02 -1.49
CA SER A 297 7.79 -11.71 -1.35
C SER A 297 7.45 -11.02 -0.03
N ILE A 298 8.40 -10.22 0.46
CA ILE A 298 8.18 -9.35 1.61
C ILE A 298 8.42 -7.91 1.16
N LYS A 299 7.42 -7.06 1.31
CA LYS A 299 7.53 -5.63 1.14
C LYS A 299 7.63 -4.96 2.52
N ILE A 300 8.75 -4.33 2.77
CA ILE A 300 9.00 -3.56 3.99
C ILE A 300 8.77 -2.09 3.69
N ILE A 301 7.87 -1.50 4.44
CA ILE A 301 7.49 -0.09 4.37
C ILE A 301 7.34 0.47 5.79
N GLY A 302 7.26 1.77 5.91
CA GLY A 302 7.21 2.48 7.19
C GLY A 302 7.61 3.93 6.97
N GLY A 303 8.34 4.54 7.91
CA GLY A 303 8.98 5.82 7.70
C GLY A 303 10.04 5.74 6.59
N GLU A 304 11.26 5.39 6.95
CA GLU A 304 12.32 5.02 6.01
C GLU A 304 12.86 3.62 6.37
N PRO A 305 12.56 2.59 5.58
CA PRO A 305 12.91 1.22 5.91
C PRO A 305 14.40 1.00 6.18
N LEU A 306 15.27 1.65 5.42
CA LEU A 306 16.71 1.40 5.49
C LEU A 306 17.39 1.90 6.76
N ILE A 307 16.75 2.82 7.51
CA ILE A 307 17.25 3.27 8.82
C ILE A 307 16.59 2.54 10.01
N MET A 308 15.50 1.81 9.80
CA MET A 308 14.82 1.05 10.84
C MET A 308 15.60 -0.21 11.22
N LYS A 309 16.15 -0.26 12.42
CA LYS A 309 17.02 -1.37 12.85
C LYS A 309 16.30 -2.71 12.98
N LYS A 310 15.04 -2.68 13.35
CA LYS A 310 14.27 -3.89 13.73
C LYS A 310 14.08 -4.87 12.57
N HIS A 311 13.87 -4.38 11.34
CA HIS A 311 13.67 -5.29 10.21
C HIS A 311 14.93 -6.07 9.82
N TYR A 312 16.13 -5.55 10.12
CA TYR A 312 17.38 -6.28 9.87
C TYR A 312 17.47 -7.58 10.67
N GLU A 313 16.76 -7.68 11.80
CA GLU A 313 16.69 -8.93 12.55
C GLU A 313 15.92 -10.00 11.77
N LEU A 314 14.80 -9.64 11.16
CA LEU A 314 14.08 -10.54 10.25
C LEU A 314 14.97 -10.99 9.08
N LEU A 315 15.70 -10.07 8.44
CA LEU A 315 16.60 -10.42 7.34
C LEU A 315 17.63 -11.45 7.76
N LYS A 316 18.28 -11.26 8.92
CA LYS A 316 19.25 -12.22 9.47
C LYS A 316 18.66 -13.60 9.69
N ARG A 317 17.47 -13.67 10.29
CA ARG A 317 16.81 -14.94 10.57
C ARG A 317 16.40 -15.67 9.30
N LEU A 318 15.91 -14.95 8.30
CA LEU A 318 15.59 -15.52 6.99
C LEU A 318 16.84 -16.07 6.29
N ILE A 319 17.97 -15.37 6.40
CA ILE A 319 19.26 -15.82 5.86
C ILE A 319 19.75 -17.07 6.62
N ALA A 320 19.75 -17.01 7.96
CA ALA A 320 20.21 -18.12 8.80
C ALA A 320 19.36 -19.39 8.62
N ALA A 321 18.08 -19.24 8.34
CA ALA A 321 17.14 -20.34 8.08
C ALA A 321 17.13 -20.80 6.61
N ASP A 322 18.05 -20.30 5.76
CA ASP A 322 18.13 -20.60 4.33
C ASP A 322 16.83 -20.29 3.54
N GLN A 323 15.99 -19.37 4.07
CA GLN A 323 14.75 -18.97 3.43
C GLN A 323 14.91 -17.79 2.48
N ALA A 324 15.89 -16.91 2.74
CA ALA A 324 16.10 -15.67 1.97
C ALA A 324 16.26 -15.91 0.46
N LYS A 325 17.00 -16.96 0.06
CA LYS A 325 17.21 -17.33 -1.36
C LYS A 325 15.94 -17.65 -2.15
N HIS A 326 14.81 -17.84 -1.47
CA HIS A 326 13.51 -18.11 -2.08
C HIS A 326 12.59 -16.89 -2.08
N ILE A 327 12.95 -15.83 -1.36
CA ILE A 327 12.09 -14.67 -1.08
C ILE A 327 12.57 -13.46 -1.90
N ILE A 328 11.60 -12.78 -2.50
CA ILE A 328 11.80 -11.45 -3.11
C ILE A 328 11.62 -10.41 -2.01
N ILE A 329 12.64 -9.57 -1.76
CA ILE A 329 12.53 -8.47 -0.82
C ILE A 329 12.23 -7.17 -1.58
N LYS A 330 11.23 -6.42 -1.12
CA LYS A 330 10.79 -5.18 -1.77
C LYS A 330 10.88 -4.02 -0.77
N TYR A 331 11.53 -2.95 -1.16
CA TYR A 331 11.62 -1.70 -0.38
C TYR A 331 11.00 -0.55 -1.13
N GLN A 332 10.35 0.35 -0.39
CA GLN A 332 10.04 1.69 -0.85
C GLN A 332 10.82 2.66 0.03
N THR A 333 11.84 3.30 -0.52
CA THR A 333 12.85 4.05 0.23
C THR A 333 13.13 5.41 -0.39
N ASN A 334 13.54 6.37 0.44
CA ASN A 334 14.00 7.66 -0.02
C ASN A 334 15.47 7.66 -0.49
N LEU A 335 16.18 6.57 -0.30
CA LEU A 335 17.59 6.34 -0.68
C LEU A 335 18.60 7.37 -0.11
N THR A 336 18.23 8.14 0.89
CA THR A 336 19.21 9.07 1.52
C THR A 336 20.19 8.34 2.43
N GLU A 337 19.80 7.16 2.94
CA GLU A 337 20.61 6.31 3.81
C GLU A 337 20.54 4.86 3.37
N THR A 338 21.67 4.16 3.50
CA THR A 338 21.77 2.70 3.22
C THR A 338 22.14 1.91 4.47
N LYS A 339 22.26 2.59 5.63
CA LYS A 339 22.75 2.01 6.88
C LYS A 339 21.84 2.35 8.06
N ALA A 340 21.71 1.39 8.97
CA ALA A 340 21.08 1.54 10.28
C ALA A 340 22.03 1.08 11.37
N GLY A 341 22.77 2.01 11.96
CA GLY A 341 23.85 1.69 12.92
C GLY A 341 24.93 0.83 12.27
N LYS A 342 25.12 -0.41 12.76
CA LYS A 342 26.09 -1.37 12.20
C LYS A 342 25.60 -2.13 10.96
N HIS A 343 24.31 -2.02 10.63
CA HIS A 343 23.73 -2.75 9.50
C HIS A 343 23.84 -1.90 8.22
N ASN A 344 24.39 -2.50 7.17
CA ASN A 344 24.36 -1.96 5.82
C ASN A 344 23.48 -2.87 4.97
N ILE A 345 22.51 -2.32 4.27
CA ILE A 345 21.57 -3.13 3.47
C ILE A 345 22.30 -4.01 2.42
N PHE A 346 23.39 -3.52 1.88
CA PHE A 346 24.20 -4.24 0.89
C PHE A 346 24.83 -5.53 1.42
N ASP A 347 24.94 -5.70 2.75
CA ASP A 347 25.42 -6.95 3.37
C ASP A 347 24.33 -8.04 3.37
N TYR A 348 23.07 -7.68 3.17
CA TYR A 348 21.91 -8.57 3.26
C TYR A 348 21.31 -8.94 1.90
N ILE A 349 21.18 -7.96 1.01
CA ILE A 349 20.48 -8.14 -0.27
C ILE A 349 21.02 -9.25 -1.16
N PRO A 350 22.34 -9.59 -1.18
CA PRO A 350 22.84 -10.67 -2.02
C PRO A 350 22.31 -12.06 -1.65
N HIS A 351 21.74 -12.22 -0.46
CA HIS A 351 21.20 -13.50 0.02
C HIS A 351 19.75 -13.75 -0.45
N PHE A 352 19.07 -12.74 -0.97
CA PHE A 352 17.66 -12.85 -1.39
C PHE A 352 17.55 -13.24 -2.86
N LYS A 353 16.44 -13.93 -3.20
CA LYS A 353 16.14 -14.34 -4.58
C LYS A 353 16.16 -13.16 -5.56
N LEU A 354 15.60 -12.06 -5.15
CA LEU A 354 15.53 -10.79 -5.89
C LEU A 354 15.32 -9.65 -4.90
N VAL A 355 15.89 -8.50 -5.22
CA VAL A 355 15.66 -7.27 -4.45
C VAL A 355 15.10 -6.20 -5.36
N CYS A 356 13.95 -5.64 -4.95
CA CYS A 356 13.31 -4.52 -5.63
C CYS A 356 13.38 -3.30 -4.72
N MET A 357 14.15 -2.29 -5.12
CA MET A 357 14.18 -1.00 -4.44
C MET A 357 13.42 0.04 -5.28
N VAL A 358 12.32 0.53 -4.74
CA VAL A 358 11.55 1.60 -5.36
C VAL A 358 12.01 2.91 -4.72
N ALA A 359 12.74 3.71 -5.49
CA ALA A 359 13.17 5.03 -5.08
C ALA A 359 11.97 5.99 -5.04
N SER A 360 11.78 6.63 -3.89
CA SER A 360 10.75 7.65 -3.71
C SER A 360 11.27 9.01 -4.18
N VAL A 361 11.15 9.28 -5.47
CA VAL A 361 11.67 10.49 -6.14
C VAL A 361 10.51 11.27 -6.76
N ASP A 362 10.28 12.50 -6.30
CA ASP A 362 9.21 13.40 -6.78
C ASP A 362 9.76 14.56 -7.60
N GLY A 363 11.04 14.52 -7.95
CA GLY A 363 11.74 15.55 -8.71
C GLY A 363 13.25 15.34 -8.64
N ILE A 364 14.02 16.25 -9.22
CA ILE A 364 15.49 16.20 -9.26
C ILE A 364 16.08 17.49 -8.64
N GLY A 365 17.32 17.43 -8.20
CA GLY A 365 18.05 18.59 -7.67
C GLY A 365 17.26 19.33 -6.58
N LYS A 366 17.10 20.63 -6.73
CA LYS A 366 16.40 21.48 -5.76
C LYS A 366 14.90 21.18 -5.64
N THR A 367 14.28 20.62 -6.65
CA THR A 367 12.84 20.24 -6.60
C THR A 367 12.61 19.13 -5.57
N ILE A 368 13.39 18.05 -5.60
CA ILE A 368 13.24 16.98 -4.62
C ILE A 368 13.63 17.46 -3.21
N GLU A 369 14.66 18.29 -3.06
CA GLU A 369 15.05 18.86 -1.78
C GLU A 369 13.97 19.74 -1.16
N TYR A 370 13.19 20.45 -2.00
CA TYR A 370 12.02 21.20 -1.56
C TYR A 370 10.85 20.28 -1.19
N MET A 371 10.50 19.34 -2.06
CA MET A 371 9.35 18.43 -1.86
C MET A 371 9.58 17.48 -0.68
N ARG A 372 10.79 16.94 -0.59
CA ARG A 372 11.24 16.03 0.47
C ARG A 372 12.29 16.72 1.31
N ARG A 373 11.84 17.63 2.17
CA ARG A 373 12.75 18.43 3.02
C ARG A 373 13.72 17.54 3.78
N ARG A 374 14.95 18.00 3.94
CA ARG A 374 16.14 17.30 4.47
C ARG A 374 16.75 16.28 3.50
N THR A 375 16.27 16.19 2.27
CA THR A 375 16.95 15.38 1.24
C THR A 375 18.22 16.12 0.80
N ASP A 376 19.28 15.35 0.62
CA ASP A 376 20.48 15.71 -0.11
C ASP A 376 20.45 14.93 -1.43
N TRP A 377 20.26 15.65 -2.53
CA TRP A 377 20.12 15.04 -3.85
C TRP A 377 21.36 14.29 -4.31
N ASP A 378 22.54 14.84 -4.05
CA ASP A 378 23.81 14.20 -4.43
C ASP A 378 24.00 12.88 -3.69
N LYS A 379 23.53 12.82 -2.43
CA LYS A 379 23.54 11.58 -1.65
C LYS A 379 22.58 10.55 -2.20
N VAL A 380 21.38 10.96 -2.64
CA VAL A 380 20.42 10.04 -3.30
C VAL A 380 21.04 9.45 -4.56
N ILE A 381 21.60 10.29 -5.43
CA ILE A 381 22.27 9.81 -6.67
C ILE A 381 23.41 8.83 -6.37
N LYS A 382 24.20 9.12 -5.33
CA LYS A 382 25.31 8.23 -4.94
C LYS A 382 24.82 6.85 -4.47
N ASN A 383 23.64 6.78 -3.87
CA ASN A 383 23.07 5.57 -3.32
C ASN A 383 22.21 4.78 -4.35
N THR A 384 21.93 5.38 -5.51
CA THR A 384 21.25 4.73 -6.64
C THR A 384 22.23 3.93 -7.48
#